data_3875ae12c75cc2f8debf09dd81fa4fc8
#
_entry.id   3875ae12c75cc2f8debf09dd81fa4fc8
#
_cell.length_a   1.000
_cell.length_b   1.000
_cell.length_c   1.000
_cell.angle_alpha   90.00
_cell.angle_beta   90.00
_cell.angle_gamma   90.00
#
_symmetry.space_group_name_H-M   'P 1'
#
loop_
_entity.id
_entity.type
_entity.pdbx_description
1 polymer ?
#
loop_
_entity_poly.entity_id
_entity_poly.type
_entity_poly.pdbx_seq_one_letter_code
_entity_poly.pdbx_strand_id
1 'polypeptide(L)'
;MTDTNLSSIPAYQKLKTLRSLLLRLHKALLDAERDSYERIHGRIATKGEFFQLVIGDPWFEWLRPISQFIVQMDEVLQAKEPVSPNQIHTLLARARDLLPLSETDPSEAAVRYQRARENYPAIASMSAEVTNLLDLAPTGENLNP
;
A
#
# COMPACT_ATOMS: atom_id res chain seq x y z
N MET A 1 29.20 13.39 -7.93
CA MET A 1 28.75 14.58 -8.48
C MET A 1 27.23 14.66 -8.48
N THR A 2 26.72 15.71 -8.98
CA THR A 2 25.30 15.99 -8.90
C THR A 2 24.43 15.01 -9.66
N ASP A 3 24.95 14.37 -10.70
CA ASP A 3 24.16 13.45 -11.49
C ASP A 3 23.63 12.29 -10.68
N THR A 4 24.47 11.74 -9.81
CA THR A 4 24.04 10.64 -8.95
C THR A 4 22.92 11.08 -8.03
N ASN A 5 23.05 12.27 -7.47
CA ASN A 5 22.01 12.79 -6.58
C ASN A 5 20.71 13.04 -7.31
N LEU A 6 20.80 13.57 -8.54
CA LEU A 6 19.60 13.81 -9.31
C LEU A 6 18.88 12.53 -9.66
N SER A 7 19.61 11.43 -9.85
CA SER A 7 18.99 10.15 -10.13
C SER A 7 18.23 9.61 -8.93
N SER A 8 18.78 9.79 -7.72
CA SER A 8 18.18 9.18 -6.54
C SER A 8 17.07 10.04 -5.94
N ILE A 9 17.11 11.37 -6.11
CA ILE A 9 16.10 12.23 -5.52
C ILE A 9 14.69 11.92 -6.01
N PRO A 10 14.46 11.79 -7.33
CA PRO A 10 13.11 11.46 -7.78
C PRO A 10 12.61 10.10 -7.24
N ALA A 11 13.49 9.11 -7.18
CA ALA A 11 13.09 7.81 -6.66
C ALA A 11 12.76 7.89 -5.17
N TYR A 12 13.55 8.65 -4.43
CA TYR A 12 13.29 8.83 -3.00
C TYR A 12 11.96 9.54 -2.78
N GLN A 13 11.68 10.58 -3.56
CA GLN A 13 10.42 11.28 -3.46
C GLN A 13 9.25 10.37 -3.83
N LYS A 14 9.45 9.52 -4.84
CA LYS A 14 8.43 8.56 -5.22
C LYS A 14 8.13 7.61 -4.07
N LEU A 15 9.15 7.15 -3.36
CA LEU A 15 8.95 6.27 -2.23
C LEU A 15 8.18 6.97 -1.12
N LYS A 16 8.49 8.24 -0.85
CA LYS A 16 7.75 9.00 0.15
C LYS A 16 6.30 9.18 -0.25
N THR A 17 6.05 9.47 -1.51
CA THR A 17 4.70 9.60 -2.02
C THR A 17 3.95 8.28 -1.91
N LEU A 18 4.60 7.19 -2.27
CA LEU A 18 4.01 5.86 -2.17
C LEU A 18 3.61 5.56 -0.72
N ARG A 19 4.48 5.89 0.22
CA ARG A 19 4.16 5.66 1.62
C ARG A 19 2.90 6.40 2.04
N SER A 20 2.80 7.66 1.65
CA SER A 20 1.62 8.45 2.00
C SER A 20 0.35 7.89 1.36
N LEU A 21 0.44 7.48 0.11
CA LEU A 21 -0.71 6.91 -0.60
C LEU A 21 -1.13 5.58 0.03
N LEU A 22 -0.17 4.72 0.34
CA LEU A 22 -0.48 3.43 0.95
C LEU A 22 -1.06 3.59 2.35
N LEU A 23 -0.59 4.59 3.09
CA LEU A 23 -1.14 4.84 4.42
C LEU A 23 -2.61 5.22 4.33
N ARG A 24 -2.95 6.11 3.38
CA ARG A 24 -4.34 6.50 3.20
C ARG A 24 -5.19 5.35 2.68
N LEU A 25 -4.65 4.58 1.74
CA LEU A 25 -5.37 3.44 1.20
C LEU A 25 -5.61 2.40 2.28
N HIS A 26 -4.60 2.11 3.07
CA HIS A 26 -4.73 1.14 4.15
C HIS A 26 -5.82 1.55 5.14
N LYS A 27 -5.84 2.82 5.51
CA LYS A 27 -6.86 3.32 6.43
C LYS A 27 -8.25 3.16 5.83
N ALA A 28 -8.40 3.51 4.57
CA ALA A 28 -9.70 3.38 3.90
C ALA A 28 -10.15 1.94 3.81
N LEU A 29 -9.21 1.02 3.53
CA LEU A 29 -9.53 -0.40 3.48
C LEU A 29 -9.92 -0.93 4.86
N LEU A 30 -9.24 -0.49 5.90
CA LEU A 30 -9.62 -0.87 7.26
C LEU A 30 -11.02 -0.41 7.59
N ASP A 31 -11.35 0.83 7.24
CA ASP A 31 -12.68 1.36 7.52
C ASP A 31 -13.75 0.59 6.75
N ALA A 32 -13.47 0.23 5.51
CA ALA A 32 -14.39 -0.55 4.70
C ALA A 32 -14.61 -1.94 5.29
N GLU A 33 -13.52 -2.58 5.73
CA GLU A 33 -13.63 -3.90 6.32
C GLU A 33 -14.33 -3.85 7.67
N ARG A 34 -14.14 -2.78 8.41
CA ARG A 34 -14.86 -2.59 9.66
C ARG A 34 -16.36 -2.54 9.41
N ASP A 35 -16.78 -1.78 8.40
CA ASP A 35 -18.19 -1.72 8.03
C ASP A 35 -18.74 -3.10 7.71
N SER A 36 -18.03 -3.84 6.90
CA SER A 36 -18.45 -5.19 6.53
C SER A 36 -18.53 -6.11 7.73
N TYR A 37 -17.54 -6.04 8.60
CA TYR A 37 -17.51 -6.85 9.82
C TYR A 37 -18.73 -6.52 10.69
N GLU A 38 -19.01 -5.24 10.87
CA GLU A 38 -20.10 -4.84 11.75
C GLU A 38 -21.46 -5.24 11.21
N ARG A 39 -21.61 -5.30 9.90
CA ARG A 39 -22.88 -5.75 9.32
C ARG A 39 -23.19 -7.20 9.66
N ILE A 40 -22.16 -8.02 9.82
CA ILE A 40 -22.35 -9.44 10.07
C ILE A 40 -22.28 -9.77 11.55
N HIS A 41 -21.35 -9.15 12.27
CA HIS A 41 -21.04 -9.50 13.66
C HIS A 41 -21.55 -8.50 14.68
N GLY A 42 -22.11 -7.37 14.22
CA GLY A 42 -22.55 -6.34 15.13
C GLY A 42 -21.51 -5.29 15.38
N ARG A 43 -21.93 -4.21 16.01
CA ARG A 43 -21.11 -3.03 16.18
C ARG A 43 -19.90 -3.29 17.07
N ILE A 44 -18.76 -2.78 16.64
CA ILE A 44 -17.54 -2.80 17.45
C ILE A 44 -17.61 -1.61 18.41
N ALA A 45 -17.60 -1.90 19.72
CA ALA A 45 -17.94 -0.89 20.72
C ALA A 45 -16.84 0.12 20.99
N THR A 46 -15.57 -0.32 20.95
CA THR A 46 -14.46 0.54 21.35
C THR A 46 -13.31 0.43 20.38
N LYS A 47 -12.43 1.46 20.43
CA LYS A 47 -11.21 1.43 19.63
C LYS A 47 -10.30 0.28 20.01
N GLY A 48 -10.27 -0.08 21.30
CA GLY A 48 -9.46 -1.19 21.76
C GLY A 48 -9.92 -2.50 21.19
N GLU A 49 -11.24 -2.73 21.14
CA GLU A 49 -11.79 -3.93 20.53
C GLU A 49 -11.45 -3.99 19.05
N PHE A 50 -11.57 -2.86 18.37
CA PHE A 50 -11.23 -2.82 16.96
C PHE A 50 -9.76 -3.16 16.74
N PHE A 51 -8.89 -2.59 17.57
CA PHE A 51 -7.46 -2.85 17.46
C PHE A 51 -7.16 -4.33 17.65
N GLN A 52 -7.80 -4.97 18.64
CA GLN A 52 -7.61 -6.40 18.87
C GLN A 52 -8.05 -7.22 17.67
N LEU A 53 -9.15 -6.84 17.03
CA LEU A 53 -9.62 -7.53 15.84
C LEU A 53 -8.62 -7.37 14.69
N VAL A 54 -8.12 -6.17 14.50
CA VAL A 54 -7.20 -5.91 13.40
C VAL A 54 -5.93 -6.75 13.52
N ILE A 55 -5.42 -6.91 14.73
CA ILE A 55 -4.17 -7.65 14.90
C ILE A 55 -4.37 -9.15 15.05
N GLY A 56 -5.58 -9.62 15.40
CA GLY A 56 -5.74 -11.02 15.71
C GLY A 56 -6.82 -11.77 14.95
N ASP A 57 -7.80 -11.09 14.38
CA ASP A 57 -8.91 -11.77 13.75
C ASP A 57 -8.63 -12.05 12.27
N PRO A 58 -8.94 -13.25 11.78
CA PRO A 58 -8.72 -13.58 10.37
C PRO A 58 -9.40 -12.64 9.39
N TRP A 59 -10.49 -12.01 9.80
CA TRP A 59 -11.21 -11.09 8.93
C TRP A 59 -10.31 -9.99 8.37
N PHE A 60 -9.38 -9.48 9.20
CA PHE A 60 -8.52 -8.36 8.83
C PHE A 60 -7.13 -8.80 8.38
N GLU A 61 -6.91 -10.11 8.33
CA GLU A 61 -5.56 -10.64 8.10
C GLU A 61 -4.99 -10.24 6.74
N TRP A 62 -5.84 -10.11 5.74
CA TRP A 62 -5.35 -9.81 4.39
C TRP A 62 -4.77 -8.39 4.28
N LEU A 63 -5.04 -7.53 5.25
CA LEU A 63 -4.50 -6.17 5.26
C LEU A 63 -3.14 -6.07 5.93
N ARG A 64 -2.72 -7.11 6.65
CA ARG A 64 -1.45 -7.07 7.38
C ARG A 64 -0.24 -6.89 6.48
N PRO A 65 -0.14 -7.54 5.32
CA PRO A 65 1.02 -7.31 4.47
C PRO A 65 1.18 -5.85 4.08
N ILE A 66 0.06 -5.14 3.90
CA ILE A 66 0.14 -3.71 3.56
C ILE A 66 0.70 -2.92 4.74
N SER A 67 0.21 -3.15 5.95
CA SER A 67 0.69 -2.41 7.10
C SER A 67 2.14 -2.75 7.41
N GLN A 68 2.54 -4.01 7.24
CA GLN A 68 3.92 -4.41 7.44
C GLN A 68 4.84 -3.73 6.44
N PHE A 69 4.38 -3.61 5.20
CA PHE A 69 5.18 -2.95 4.17
C PHE A 69 5.34 -1.46 4.47
N ILE A 70 4.29 -0.82 4.98
CA ILE A 70 4.37 0.59 5.38
C ILE A 70 5.44 0.75 6.48
N VAL A 71 5.49 -0.17 7.44
CA VAL A 71 6.51 -0.11 8.48
C VAL A 71 7.90 -0.26 7.86
N GLN A 72 8.08 -1.16 6.91
CA GLN A 72 9.37 -1.31 6.23
C GLN A 72 9.80 -0.04 5.53
N MET A 73 8.85 0.61 4.84
CA MET A 73 9.16 1.89 4.20
C MET A 73 9.56 2.94 5.22
N ASP A 74 8.85 2.98 6.34
CA ASP A 74 9.18 3.94 7.39
C ASP A 74 10.58 3.73 7.93
N GLU A 75 10.96 2.49 8.13
CA GLU A 75 12.30 2.19 8.63
C GLU A 75 13.38 2.68 7.67
N VAL A 76 13.15 2.47 6.38
CA VAL A 76 14.11 2.92 5.37
C VAL A 76 14.16 4.44 5.31
N LEU A 77 12.99 5.08 5.30
CA LEU A 77 12.93 6.54 5.16
C LEU A 77 13.44 7.28 6.39
N GLN A 78 13.36 6.65 7.56
CA GLN A 78 13.80 7.28 8.80
C GLN A 78 15.22 6.88 9.20
N ALA A 79 15.85 6.01 8.44
CA ALA A 79 17.21 5.58 8.74
C ALA A 79 18.15 6.76 8.66
N LYS A 80 19.14 6.76 9.56
CA LYS A 80 20.13 7.84 9.57
C LYS A 80 21.06 7.78 8.38
N GLU A 81 21.26 6.58 7.86
CA GLU A 81 22.13 6.38 6.71
C GLU A 81 21.38 6.69 5.44
N PRO A 82 22.07 7.18 4.42
CA PRO A 82 21.41 7.47 3.14
C PRO A 82 20.80 6.22 2.54
N VAL A 83 19.65 6.37 1.93
CA VAL A 83 18.97 5.27 1.25
C VAL A 83 19.62 5.06 -0.10
N SER A 84 20.02 3.83 -0.39
CA SER A 84 20.63 3.52 -1.67
C SER A 84 19.55 3.39 -2.74
N PRO A 85 19.90 3.68 -4.00
CA PRO A 85 18.95 3.48 -5.10
C PRO A 85 18.44 2.04 -5.18
N ASN A 86 19.28 1.06 -4.88
CA ASN A 86 18.84 -0.32 -4.92
C ASN A 86 17.78 -0.62 -3.87
N GLN A 87 17.91 -0.05 -2.68
CA GLN A 87 16.87 -0.22 -1.66
C GLN A 87 15.55 0.35 -2.13
N ILE A 88 15.59 1.53 -2.75
CA ILE A 88 14.37 2.16 -3.22
C ILE A 88 13.72 1.33 -4.32
N HIS A 89 14.52 0.86 -5.29
CA HIS A 89 13.99 0.04 -6.38
C HIS A 89 13.41 -1.26 -5.87
N THR A 90 14.04 -1.87 -4.87
CA THR A 90 13.53 -3.09 -4.27
C THR A 90 12.17 -2.86 -3.62
N LEU A 91 12.03 -1.76 -2.89
CA LEU A 91 10.76 -1.46 -2.24
C LEU A 91 9.67 -1.16 -3.26
N LEU A 92 9.99 -0.43 -4.32
CA LEU A 92 9.01 -0.14 -5.36
C LEU A 92 8.54 -1.42 -6.06
N ALA A 93 9.48 -2.33 -6.32
CA ALA A 93 9.12 -3.61 -6.92
C ALA A 93 8.22 -4.44 -6.00
N ARG A 94 8.52 -4.44 -4.71
CA ARG A 94 7.70 -5.15 -3.74
C ARG A 94 6.29 -4.59 -3.68
N ALA A 95 6.18 -3.28 -3.80
CA ALA A 95 4.86 -2.65 -3.76
C ALA A 95 3.97 -3.16 -4.88
N ARG A 96 4.55 -3.40 -6.05
CA ARG A 96 3.77 -3.92 -7.18
C ARG A 96 3.24 -5.31 -6.89
N ASP A 97 4.03 -6.14 -6.20
CA ASP A 97 3.60 -7.49 -5.86
C ASP A 97 2.64 -7.52 -4.68
N LEU A 98 2.70 -6.49 -3.85
CA LEU A 98 1.95 -6.46 -2.61
C LEU A 98 0.46 -6.30 -2.84
N LEU A 99 0.08 -5.45 -3.78
CA LEU A 99 -1.33 -5.16 -4.00
C LEU A 99 -1.89 -6.12 -5.04
N PRO A 100 -3.04 -6.75 -4.75
CA PRO A 100 -3.69 -7.64 -5.71
C PRO A 100 -4.39 -6.79 -6.76
N LEU A 101 -3.64 -6.33 -7.74
CA LEU A 101 -4.16 -5.42 -8.75
C LEU A 101 -4.84 -6.12 -9.91
N SER A 102 -4.61 -7.42 -10.08
CA SER A 102 -5.18 -8.16 -11.19
C SER A 102 -6.59 -8.62 -10.86
N GLU A 103 -7.52 -8.38 -11.76
CA GLU A 103 -8.90 -8.82 -11.58
C GLU A 103 -9.05 -10.33 -11.73
N THR A 104 -8.05 -10.98 -12.27
CA THR A 104 -8.10 -12.43 -12.45
C THR A 104 -7.47 -13.19 -11.29
N ASP A 105 -6.87 -12.48 -10.34
CA ASP A 105 -6.25 -13.10 -9.18
C ASP A 105 -7.35 -13.74 -8.32
N PRO A 106 -7.30 -15.06 -8.06
CA PRO A 106 -8.36 -15.73 -7.32
C PRO A 106 -8.19 -15.67 -5.81
N SER A 107 -7.14 -15.02 -5.30
CA SER A 107 -6.92 -14.99 -3.86
C SER A 107 -8.02 -14.24 -3.13
N GLU A 108 -8.22 -14.59 -1.88
CA GLU A 108 -9.22 -13.91 -1.06
C GLU A 108 -8.89 -12.44 -0.90
N ALA A 109 -7.62 -12.12 -0.76
CA ALA A 109 -7.19 -10.72 -0.65
C ALA A 109 -7.58 -9.94 -1.92
N ALA A 110 -7.36 -10.53 -3.09
CA ALA A 110 -7.70 -9.86 -4.33
C ALA A 110 -9.20 -9.64 -4.44
N VAL A 111 -9.99 -10.64 -4.05
CA VAL A 111 -11.44 -10.53 -4.11
C VAL A 111 -11.93 -9.42 -3.19
N ARG A 112 -11.40 -9.37 -1.97
CA ARG A 112 -11.82 -8.35 -1.01
C ARG A 112 -11.37 -6.96 -1.44
N TYR A 113 -10.19 -6.86 -2.00
CA TYR A 113 -9.67 -5.58 -2.51
C TYR A 113 -10.56 -5.08 -3.64
N GLN A 114 -10.88 -5.96 -4.57
CA GLN A 114 -11.74 -5.61 -5.70
C GLN A 114 -13.12 -5.15 -5.21
N ARG A 115 -13.69 -5.87 -4.23
CA ARG A 115 -14.99 -5.50 -3.68
C ARG A 115 -14.95 -4.11 -3.05
N ALA A 116 -13.86 -3.82 -2.33
CA ALA A 116 -13.72 -2.50 -1.72
C ALA A 116 -13.65 -1.42 -2.79
N ARG A 117 -12.92 -1.65 -3.86
CA ARG A 117 -12.83 -0.71 -4.95
C ARG A 117 -14.18 -0.46 -5.60
N GLU A 118 -14.97 -1.52 -5.76
CA GLU A 118 -16.29 -1.40 -6.38
C GLU A 118 -17.27 -0.66 -5.52
N ASN A 119 -17.19 -0.84 -4.21
CA ASN A 119 -18.18 -0.29 -3.29
C ASN A 119 -17.82 1.09 -2.74
N TYR A 120 -16.54 1.48 -2.85
CA TYR A 120 -16.07 2.74 -2.29
C TYR A 120 -15.28 3.51 -3.34
N PRO A 121 -15.90 4.52 -3.96
CA PRO A 121 -15.22 5.30 -5.01
C PRO A 121 -13.89 5.91 -4.55
N ALA A 122 -13.81 6.31 -3.28
CA ALA A 122 -12.56 6.88 -2.76
C ALA A 122 -11.44 5.83 -2.79
N ILE A 123 -11.77 4.57 -2.50
CA ILE A 123 -10.78 3.51 -2.55
C ILE A 123 -10.34 3.25 -3.98
N ALA A 124 -11.28 3.25 -4.93
CA ALA A 124 -10.93 3.09 -6.33
C ALA A 124 -9.98 4.19 -6.79
N SER A 125 -10.25 5.42 -6.35
CA SER A 125 -9.39 6.55 -6.70
C SER A 125 -8.00 6.42 -6.11
N MET A 126 -7.91 6.06 -4.83
CA MET A 126 -6.63 5.86 -4.17
C MET A 126 -5.84 4.71 -4.80
N SER A 127 -6.54 3.64 -5.15
CA SER A 127 -5.92 2.50 -5.80
C SER A 127 -5.32 2.90 -7.14
N ALA A 128 -6.05 3.71 -7.91
CA ALA A 128 -5.56 4.21 -9.18
C ALA A 128 -4.32 5.08 -9.00
N GLU A 129 -4.29 5.91 -7.96
CA GLU A 129 -3.12 6.74 -7.71
C GLU A 129 -1.89 5.88 -7.42
N VAL A 130 -2.05 4.83 -6.63
CA VAL A 130 -0.94 3.93 -6.33
C VAL A 130 -0.46 3.24 -7.58
N THR A 131 -1.40 2.72 -8.37
CA THR A 131 -1.06 2.03 -9.62
C THR A 131 -0.31 2.95 -10.57
N ASN A 132 -0.81 4.17 -10.72
CA ASN A 132 -0.17 5.14 -11.60
C ASN A 132 1.24 5.48 -11.14
N LEU A 133 1.41 5.66 -9.85
CA LEU A 133 2.72 5.98 -9.32
C LEU A 133 3.70 4.83 -9.55
N LEU A 134 3.27 3.61 -9.33
CA LEU A 134 4.14 2.45 -9.52
C LEU A 134 4.45 2.22 -10.99
N ASP A 135 3.49 2.46 -11.87
CA ASP A 135 3.70 2.28 -13.29
C ASP A 135 4.70 3.29 -13.85
N LEU A 136 4.78 4.46 -13.25
CA LEU A 136 5.73 5.46 -13.70
C LEU A 136 7.18 5.02 -13.52
N ALA A 137 7.45 4.13 -12.56
CA ALA A 137 8.81 3.68 -12.32
C ALA A 137 9.39 2.94 -13.53
N PRO A 138 8.70 1.89 -14.03
CA PRO A 138 9.23 1.21 -15.23
C PRO A 138 9.10 2.08 -16.47
N THR A 139 8.11 2.96 -16.52
CA THR A 139 7.94 3.83 -17.66
C THR A 139 9.14 4.72 -17.86
N GLY A 140 9.65 5.30 -16.77
CA GLY A 140 10.81 6.14 -16.87
C GLY A 140 12.03 5.41 -17.40
N GLU A 141 12.17 4.16 -17.01
CA GLU A 141 13.30 3.37 -17.47
C GLU A 141 13.11 2.93 -18.91
N ASN A 142 11.90 2.63 -19.27
CA ASN A 142 11.63 2.12 -20.60
C ASN A 142 11.75 3.15 -21.70
N LEU A 143 11.85 4.39 -21.32
CA LEU A 143 12.10 5.43 -22.28
C LEU A 143 13.49 5.36 -22.88
N ASN A 144 14.27 4.40 -22.47
CA ASN A 144 15.57 4.13 -23.04
C ASN A 144 15.49 2.97 -23.99
N PRO A 145 15.12 3.12 -25.14
CA PRO A 145 15.13 2.01 -26.09
C PRO A 145 16.48 1.82 -26.71
#